data_260af2d4e866445bdbfdc27d1b544466
#
_entry.id   260af2d4e866445bdbfdc27d1b544466
#
_cell.length_a   1.000
_cell.length_b   1.000
_cell.length_c   1.000
_cell.angle_alpha   90.00
_cell.angle_beta   90.00
_cell.angle_gamma   90.00
#
_symmetry.space_group_name_H-M   'P 1'
#
loop_
_entity.id
_entity.type
_entity.pdbx_description
1 polymer ?
#
loop_
_entity_poly.entity_id
_entity_poly.type
_entity_poly.pdbx_seq_one_letter_code
_entity_poly.pdbx_strand_id
1 'polypeptide(L)'
;MSARNHASNVVDQFGAQASAYVASAVHAAGADLDRIGALIRGRPAAKVLDLGCGGGHVAFTAAAAGATVTAYDLSEAMLTAVSAEAGRRGLDRIETRQGAAETLPFADATFDAVLTRYSAHHWHDVPAALKEARRVLKRDGLLVVCDIVAAEDPLLDTHLQAVELLRDPSHVRDYRVSEWRALLEAAGFTPGATLESRPRMEFASWIARMRTAAPLVAAIRALQATAPAEVVEHFRIEADGSFLLDSVLIEARPH
;
A
#
# COMPACT_ATOMS: atom_id res chain seq x y z
N MET A 1 -10.68 9.96 27.87
CA MET A 1 -9.65 9.81 26.82
C MET A 1 -10.11 10.67 25.63
N SER A 2 -9.28 11.59 25.14
CA SER A 2 -9.61 12.33 23.91
C SER A 2 -9.58 11.33 22.74
N ALA A 3 -10.63 11.29 21.92
CA ALA A 3 -10.65 10.46 20.73
C ALA A 3 -9.57 10.98 19.76
N ARG A 4 -8.67 10.10 19.31
CA ARG A 4 -7.67 10.41 18.29
C ARG A 4 -8.36 10.42 16.92
N ASN A 5 -7.91 11.28 16.02
CA ASN A 5 -8.37 11.22 14.64
C ASN A 5 -7.65 10.08 13.89
N HIS A 6 -8.19 9.68 12.73
CA HIS A 6 -7.65 8.56 11.95
C HIS A 6 -6.18 8.77 11.55
N ALA A 7 -5.81 9.96 11.07
CA ALA A 7 -4.44 10.28 10.68
C ALA A 7 -3.44 10.09 11.84
N SER A 8 -3.82 10.47 13.08
CA SER A 8 -3.00 10.21 14.26
C SER A 8 -2.85 8.71 14.55
N ASN A 9 -3.89 7.90 14.31
CA ASN A 9 -3.80 6.46 14.49
C ASN A 9 -2.81 5.85 13.49
N VAL A 10 -2.85 6.26 12.22
CA VAL A 10 -1.89 5.81 11.19
C VAL A 10 -0.45 6.18 11.60
N VAL A 11 -0.20 7.44 11.98
CA VAL A 11 1.14 7.90 12.39
C VAL A 11 1.66 7.13 13.60
N ASP A 12 0.84 6.93 14.63
CA ASP A 12 1.23 6.18 15.84
C ASP A 12 1.51 4.71 15.53
N GLN A 13 0.69 4.09 14.67
CA GLN A 13 0.81 2.68 14.31
C GLN A 13 2.11 2.39 13.54
N PHE A 14 2.43 3.21 12.54
CA PHE A 14 3.57 2.99 11.67
C PHE A 14 4.85 3.66 12.14
N GLY A 15 4.78 4.84 12.78
CA GLY A 15 5.96 5.60 13.20
C GLY A 15 6.87 4.82 14.16
N ALA A 16 6.30 4.10 15.11
CA ALA A 16 7.06 3.30 16.07
C ALA A 16 7.74 2.05 15.45
N GLN A 17 7.48 1.74 14.18
CA GLN A 17 7.98 0.54 13.50
C GLN A 17 8.77 0.87 12.22
N ALA A 18 9.07 2.14 11.97
CA ALA A 18 9.69 2.60 10.73
C ALA A 18 10.95 1.80 10.34
N SER A 19 11.85 1.56 11.27
CA SER A 19 13.08 0.77 11.02
C SER A 19 12.78 -0.68 10.64
N ALA A 20 11.75 -1.29 11.24
CA ALA A 20 11.37 -2.67 10.94
C ALA A 20 10.73 -2.78 9.55
N TYR A 21 9.96 -1.77 9.12
CA TYR A 21 9.38 -1.72 7.77
C TYR A 21 10.43 -1.56 6.68
N VAL A 22 11.41 -0.68 6.87
CA VAL A 22 12.55 -0.51 5.95
C VAL A 22 13.37 -1.79 5.81
N ALA A 23 13.57 -2.53 6.93
CA ALA A 23 14.33 -3.78 6.94
C ALA A 23 13.50 -5.01 6.52
N SER A 24 12.20 -4.86 6.25
CA SER A 24 11.29 -5.98 6.02
C SER A 24 11.56 -6.70 4.70
N ALA A 25 12.10 -7.92 4.78
CA ALA A 25 12.37 -8.75 3.61
C ALA A 25 11.10 -9.11 2.81
N VAL A 26 9.95 -9.23 3.49
CA VAL A 26 8.65 -9.53 2.85
C VAL A 26 8.19 -8.39 1.92
N HIS A 27 8.51 -7.14 2.26
CA HIS A 27 8.16 -5.98 1.44
C HIS A 27 9.26 -5.61 0.43
N ALA A 28 10.49 -6.13 0.61
CA ALA A 28 11.66 -5.79 -0.19
C ALA A 28 11.75 -6.53 -1.54
N ALA A 29 10.89 -7.50 -1.79
CA ALA A 29 10.88 -8.30 -3.01
C ALA A 29 9.44 -8.68 -3.38
N GLY A 30 9.23 -9.03 -4.65
CA GLY A 30 7.96 -9.49 -5.18
C GLY A 30 7.79 -9.14 -6.65
N ALA A 31 6.95 -9.89 -7.36
CA ALA A 31 6.66 -9.67 -8.77
C ALA A 31 6.08 -8.26 -9.04
N ASP A 32 5.41 -7.68 -8.06
CA ASP A 32 4.89 -6.31 -8.08
C ASP A 32 6.02 -5.27 -8.11
N LEU A 33 7.05 -5.40 -7.26
CA LEU A 33 8.24 -4.52 -7.30
C LEU A 33 9.05 -4.71 -8.58
N ASP A 34 9.20 -5.96 -9.05
CA ASP A 34 9.86 -6.25 -10.33
C ASP A 34 9.13 -5.57 -11.49
N ARG A 35 7.79 -5.63 -11.48
CA ARG A 35 6.94 -4.95 -12.47
C ARG A 35 7.10 -3.44 -12.40
N ILE A 36 7.04 -2.83 -11.21
CA ILE A 36 7.28 -1.40 -10.99
C ILE A 36 8.66 -1.01 -11.54
N GLY A 37 9.70 -1.75 -11.17
CA GLY A 37 11.05 -1.49 -11.67
C GLY A 37 11.15 -1.55 -13.19
N ALA A 38 10.47 -2.52 -13.83
CA ALA A 38 10.43 -2.63 -15.29
C ALA A 38 9.72 -1.43 -15.95
N LEU A 39 8.59 -1.00 -15.39
CA LEU A 39 7.82 0.14 -15.88
C LEU A 39 8.62 1.45 -15.81
N ILE A 40 9.39 1.65 -14.74
CA ILE A 40 10.21 2.85 -14.55
C ILE A 40 11.46 2.82 -15.42
N ARG A 41 12.11 1.67 -15.62
CA ARG A 41 13.21 1.54 -16.61
C ARG A 41 12.80 1.93 -18.03
N GLY A 42 11.54 1.72 -18.39
CA GLY A 42 10.96 2.19 -19.64
C GLY A 42 10.73 3.70 -19.73
N ARG A 43 11.01 4.46 -18.65
CA ARG A 43 10.80 5.91 -18.54
C ARG A 43 12.06 6.59 -17.98
N PRO A 44 13.15 6.71 -18.77
CA PRO A 44 14.42 7.22 -18.27
C PRO A 44 14.27 8.63 -17.70
N ALA A 45 14.91 8.86 -16.54
CA ALA A 45 14.88 10.12 -15.80
C ALA A 45 13.48 10.60 -15.35
N ALA A 46 12.51 9.68 -15.24
CA ALA A 46 11.15 10.01 -14.77
C ALA A 46 11.19 10.69 -13.40
N LYS A 47 10.30 11.67 -13.21
CA LYS A 47 9.94 12.18 -11.88
C LYS A 47 8.81 11.31 -11.32
N VAL A 48 9.06 10.63 -10.23
CA VAL A 48 8.16 9.64 -9.62
C VAL A 48 7.72 10.12 -8.25
N LEU A 49 6.42 10.03 -7.97
CA LEU A 49 5.86 10.14 -6.64
C LEU A 49 5.59 8.72 -6.10
N ASP A 50 6.20 8.35 -4.98
CA ASP A 50 5.86 7.17 -4.19
C ASP A 50 4.88 7.63 -3.10
N LEU A 51 3.58 7.39 -3.32
CA LEU A 51 2.46 7.92 -2.54
C LEU A 51 2.06 6.93 -1.44
N GLY A 52 2.28 7.31 -0.18
CA GLY A 52 2.21 6.41 0.97
C GLY A 52 3.40 5.45 0.97
N CYS A 53 4.61 6.01 0.95
CA CYS A 53 5.83 5.25 0.69
C CYS A 53 6.21 4.26 1.79
N GLY A 54 5.68 4.40 3.02
CA GLY A 54 6.01 3.54 4.15
C GLY A 54 7.51 3.31 4.29
N GLY A 55 7.96 2.06 4.24
CA GLY A 55 9.37 1.68 4.31
C GLY A 55 10.22 2.00 3.06
N GLY A 56 9.66 2.64 2.02
CA GLY A 56 10.38 3.16 0.86
C GLY A 56 10.76 2.14 -0.21
N HIS A 57 10.25 0.92 -0.17
CA HIS A 57 10.64 -0.14 -1.11
C HIS A 57 10.34 0.23 -2.58
N VAL A 58 9.23 0.91 -2.84
CA VAL A 58 8.90 1.44 -4.18
C VAL A 58 9.87 2.56 -4.56
N ALA A 59 10.13 3.50 -3.64
CA ALA A 59 11.07 4.59 -3.88
C ALA A 59 12.48 4.08 -4.22
N PHE A 60 12.98 3.08 -3.47
CA PHE A 60 14.28 2.48 -3.74
C PHE A 60 14.32 1.77 -5.10
N THR A 61 13.26 1.03 -5.43
CA THR A 61 13.14 0.33 -6.72
C THR A 61 13.11 1.32 -7.88
N ALA A 62 12.33 2.39 -7.77
CA ALA A 62 12.22 3.41 -8.80
C ALA A 62 13.53 4.21 -8.97
N ALA A 63 14.20 4.57 -7.87
CA ALA A 63 15.48 5.27 -7.93
C ALA A 63 16.58 4.39 -8.53
N ALA A 64 16.64 3.10 -8.17
CA ALA A 64 17.56 2.14 -8.77
C ALA A 64 17.29 1.93 -10.28
N ALA A 65 16.03 2.14 -10.73
CA ALA A 65 15.65 2.14 -12.14
C ALA A 65 15.98 3.46 -12.88
N GLY A 66 16.55 4.46 -12.19
CA GLY A 66 17.03 5.71 -12.78
C GLY A 66 16.09 6.91 -12.60
N ALA A 67 15.00 6.78 -11.85
CA ALA A 67 14.07 7.86 -11.56
C ALA A 67 14.64 8.87 -10.53
N THR A 68 14.08 10.08 -10.54
CA THR A 68 14.09 11.00 -9.40
C THR A 68 12.79 10.81 -8.64
N VAL A 69 12.87 10.51 -7.35
CA VAL A 69 11.72 10.06 -6.56
C VAL A 69 11.43 11.03 -5.44
N THR A 70 10.16 11.40 -5.29
CA THR A 70 9.62 11.99 -4.08
C THR A 70 8.90 10.90 -3.29
N ALA A 71 9.47 10.47 -2.16
CA ALA A 71 8.85 9.56 -1.21
C ALA A 71 7.93 10.38 -0.28
N TYR A 72 6.63 10.12 -0.34
CA TYR A 72 5.60 10.89 0.34
C TYR A 72 4.82 10.02 1.31
N ASP A 73 4.76 10.43 2.56
CA ASP A 73 4.07 9.68 3.62
C ASP A 73 3.52 10.61 4.70
N LEU A 74 2.52 10.14 5.43
CA LEU A 74 1.95 10.85 6.58
C LEU A 74 2.90 10.83 7.80
N SER A 75 3.74 9.79 7.91
CA SER A 75 4.63 9.54 9.05
C SER A 75 6.03 10.12 8.83
N GLU A 76 6.38 11.17 9.56
CA GLU A 76 7.75 11.73 9.56
C GLU A 76 8.81 10.70 9.96
N ALA A 77 8.48 9.79 10.88
CA ALA A 77 9.39 8.73 11.31
C ALA A 77 9.70 7.75 10.17
N MET A 78 8.71 7.41 9.32
CA MET A 78 8.93 6.62 8.11
C MET A 78 9.85 7.35 7.14
N LEU A 79 9.58 8.62 6.86
CA LEU A 79 10.38 9.44 5.94
C LEU A 79 11.82 9.58 6.40
N THR A 80 12.05 9.74 7.70
CA THR A 80 13.41 9.76 8.29
C THR A 80 14.12 8.43 8.06
N ALA A 81 13.46 7.30 8.28
CA ALA A 81 14.02 5.97 8.06
C ALA A 81 14.32 5.71 6.57
N VAL A 82 13.43 6.13 5.67
CA VAL A 82 13.62 6.05 4.21
C VAL A 82 14.83 6.87 3.77
N SER A 83 14.95 8.12 4.24
CA SER A 83 16.09 8.99 3.92
C SER A 83 17.43 8.38 4.37
N ALA A 84 17.48 7.85 5.60
CA ALA A 84 18.68 7.20 6.12
C ALA A 84 19.06 5.96 5.29
N GLU A 85 18.08 5.14 4.91
CA GLU A 85 18.29 3.95 4.09
C GLU A 85 18.72 4.29 2.67
N ALA A 86 18.11 5.33 2.06
CA ALA A 86 18.52 5.83 0.75
C ALA A 86 20.01 6.24 0.75
N GLY A 87 20.46 6.97 1.79
CA GLY A 87 21.86 7.32 1.96
C GLY A 87 22.79 6.10 2.10
N ARG A 88 22.37 5.07 2.87
CA ARG A 88 23.14 3.82 2.99
C ARG A 88 23.26 3.06 1.67
N ARG A 89 22.26 3.15 0.79
CA ARG A 89 22.25 2.53 -0.54
C ARG A 89 22.90 3.37 -1.63
N GLY A 90 23.31 4.61 -1.33
CA GLY A 90 23.84 5.54 -2.34
C GLY A 90 22.78 5.98 -3.36
N LEU A 91 21.51 6.09 -2.94
CA LEU A 91 20.39 6.49 -3.79
C LEU A 91 20.11 8.00 -3.61
N ASP A 92 20.95 8.84 -4.18
CA ASP A 92 20.94 10.30 -4.00
C ASP A 92 19.74 11.02 -4.68
N ARG A 93 18.91 10.28 -5.42
CA ARG A 93 17.75 10.82 -6.17
C ARG A 93 16.42 10.60 -5.47
N ILE A 94 16.43 10.40 -4.15
CA ILE A 94 15.21 10.27 -3.34
C ILE A 94 15.14 11.48 -2.42
N GLU A 95 14.07 12.26 -2.54
CA GLU A 95 13.67 13.26 -1.56
C GLU A 95 12.46 12.78 -0.78
N THR A 96 12.31 13.22 0.46
CA THR A 96 11.17 12.86 1.31
C THR A 96 10.28 14.07 1.57
N ARG A 97 8.96 13.88 1.61
CA ARG A 97 8.00 14.93 1.91
C ARG A 97 6.81 14.40 2.69
N GLN A 98 6.44 15.08 3.76
CA GLN A 98 5.33 14.69 4.62
C GLN A 98 3.99 15.27 4.14
N GLY A 99 2.92 14.46 4.24
CA GLY A 99 1.54 14.88 4.04
C GLY A 99 0.58 13.73 3.80
N ALA A 100 -0.71 14.08 3.70
CA ALA A 100 -1.80 13.15 3.45
C ALA A 100 -2.02 12.97 1.94
N ALA A 101 -2.42 11.76 1.53
CA ALA A 101 -2.63 11.42 0.11
C ALA A 101 -3.76 12.24 -0.54
N GLU A 102 -4.73 12.67 0.27
CA GLU A 102 -5.90 13.45 -0.13
C GLU A 102 -5.60 14.92 -0.44
N THR A 103 -4.37 15.40 -0.13
CA THR A 103 -4.00 16.81 -0.37
C THR A 103 -2.51 16.89 -0.68
N LEU A 104 -2.15 16.89 -1.94
CA LEU A 104 -0.77 16.87 -2.39
C LEU A 104 -0.21 18.29 -2.62
N PRO A 105 0.89 18.67 -1.95
CA PRO A 105 1.46 20.03 -2.04
C PRO A 105 2.34 20.20 -3.30
N PHE A 106 1.91 19.64 -4.42
CA PHE A 106 2.63 19.68 -5.69
C PHE A 106 1.77 20.39 -6.74
N ALA A 107 2.44 21.04 -7.71
CA ALA A 107 1.77 21.64 -8.86
C ALA A 107 1.16 20.56 -9.77
N ASP A 108 0.19 20.96 -10.58
CA ASP A 108 -0.39 20.09 -11.60
C ASP A 108 0.68 19.59 -12.57
N ALA A 109 0.49 18.39 -13.09
CA ALA A 109 1.35 17.78 -14.11
C ALA A 109 2.86 17.79 -13.74
N THR A 110 3.19 17.54 -12.48
CA THR A 110 4.57 17.52 -11.97
C THR A 110 5.27 16.19 -12.26
N PHE A 111 4.56 15.05 -12.10
CA PHE A 111 5.14 13.72 -12.11
C PHE A 111 4.89 12.96 -13.41
N ASP A 112 5.88 12.17 -13.82
CA ASP A 112 5.78 11.23 -14.93
C ASP A 112 5.13 9.90 -14.50
N ALA A 113 5.25 9.56 -13.20
CA ALA A 113 4.55 8.43 -12.61
C ALA A 113 4.17 8.72 -11.15
N VAL A 114 3.01 8.20 -10.73
CA VAL A 114 2.57 8.10 -9.34
C VAL A 114 2.42 6.63 -9.02
N LEU A 115 3.07 6.17 -7.97
CA LEU A 115 3.10 4.78 -7.54
C LEU A 115 2.58 4.71 -6.11
N THR A 116 1.73 3.74 -5.81
CA THR A 116 1.34 3.42 -4.43
C THR A 116 1.31 1.92 -4.24
N ARG A 117 1.78 1.46 -3.06
CA ARG A 117 1.86 0.03 -2.77
C ARG A 117 1.57 -0.24 -1.30
N TYR A 118 0.52 -1.06 -1.05
CA TYR A 118 0.08 -1.48 0.29
C TYR A 118 -0.12 -0.30 1.27
N SER A 119 -0.80 0.75 0.77
CA SER A 119 -1.02 1.99 1.50
C SER A 119 -2.46 2.49 1.42
N ALA A 120 -3.14 2.32 0.28
CA ALA A 120 -4.43 2.94 0.04
C ALA A 120 -5.53 2.39 0.96
N HIS A 121 -5.40 1.19 1.48
CA HIS A 121 -6.31 0.63 2.47
C HIS A 121 -6.27 1.33 3.84
N HIS A 122 -5.34 2.29 4.03
CA HIS A 122 -5.29 3.20 5.19
C HIS A 122 -5.82 4.60 4.88
N TRP A 123 -6.10 4.96 3.62
CA TRP A 123 -6.53 6.30 3.28
C TRP A 123 -7.98 6.52 3.66
N HIS A 124 -8.26 7.69 4.24
CA HIS A 124 -9.61 8.04 4.66
C HIS A 124 -10.54 8.31 3.48
N ASP A 125 -10.01 8.91 2.40
CA ASP A 125 -10.77 9.27 1.19
C ASP A 125 -9.96 8.91 -0.07
N VAL A 126 -10.07 7.64 -0.51
CA VAL A 126 -9.41 7.16 -1.74
C VAL A 126 -9.85 7.92 -2.98
N PRO A 127 -11.14 8.28 -3.18
CA PRO A 127 -11.56 9.17 -4.28
C PRO A 127 -10.83 10.50 -4.31
N ALA A 128 -10.64 11.18 -3.18
CA ALA A 128 -9.90 12.43 -3.11
C ALA A 128 -8.41 12.22 -3.44
N ALA A 129 -7.79 11.18 -2.88
CA ALA A 129 -6.39 10.85 -3.15
C ALA A 129 -6.14 10.53 -4.63
N LEU A 130 -7.04 9.80 -5.28
CA LEU A 130 -6.93 9.50 -6.72
C LEU A 130 -7.11 10.76 -7.59
N LYS A 131 -7.98 11.70 -7.20
CA LYS A 131 -8.11 13.01 -7.90
C LYS A 131 -6.82 13.82 -7.77
N GLU A 132 -6.21 13.85 -6.60
CA GLU A 132 -4.92 14.51 -6.40
C GLU A 132 -3.80 13.81 -7.19
N ALA A 133 -3.74 12.47 -7.18
CA ALA A 133 -2.83 11.72 -8.02
C ALA A 133 -3.01 12.07 -9.51
N ARG A 134 -4.28 12.19 -9.98
CA ARG A 134 -4.59 12.61 -11.35
C ARG A 134 -4.13 14.03 -11.65
N ARG A 135 -4.32 14.96 -10.73
CA ARG A 135 -3.93 16.36 -10.88
C ARG A 135 -2.42 16.53 -11.01
N VAL A 136 -1.66 15.87 -10.14
CA VAL A 136 -0.19 16.00 -10.14
C VAL A 136 0.50 15.19 -11.22
N LEU A 137 -0.19 14.23 -11.83
CA LEU A 137 0.32 13.39 -12.91
C LEU A 137 0.24 14.09 -14.25
N LYS A 138 1.29 14.01 -15.05
CA LYS A 138 1.32 14.51 -16.43
C LYS A 138 0.28 13.77 -17.29
N ARG A 139 -0.10 14.37 -18.43
CA ARG A 139 -1.13 13.83 -19.32
C ARG A 139 -0.76 12.44 -19.89
N ASP A 140 0.52 12.19 -20.16
CA ASP A 140 1.07 10.91 -20.65
C ASP A 140 1.66 10.06 -19.50
N GLY A 141 1.38 10.45 -18.27
CA GLY A 141 1.88 9.82 -17.06
C GLY A 141 1.37 8.40 -16.84
N LEU A 142 1.88 7.76 -15.81
CA LEU A 142 1.51 6.42 -15.37
C LEU A 142 1.11 6.44 -13.89
N LEU A 143 -0.07 5.96 -13.57
CA LEU A 143 -0.45 5.58 -12.21
C LEU A 143 -0.28 4.07 -12.05
N VAL A 144 0.32 3.64 -10.94
CA VAL A 144 0.33 2.23 -10.50
C VAL A 144 -0.25 2.18 -9.11
N VAL A 145 -1.30 1.40 -8.94
CA VAL A 145 -1.88 1.05 -7.64
C VAL A 145 -1.59 -0.42 -7.40
N CYS A 146 -0.94 -0.74 -6.29
CA CYS A 146 -0.74 -2.11 -5.83
C CYS A 146 -1.25 -2.22 -4.40
N ASP A 147 -2.28 -3.05 -4.18
CA ASP A 147 -2.82 -3.22 -2.82
C ASP A 147 -3.42 -4.62 -2.60
N ILE A 148 -3.68 -4.92 -1.35
CA ILE A 148 -4.54 -6.03 -0.97
C ILE A 148 -5.95 -5.73 -1.49
N VAL A 149 -6.63 -6.75 -1.97
CA VAL A 149 -7.98 -6.60 -2.51
C VAL A 149 -8.95 -7.59 -1.88
N ALA A 150 -10.16 -7.11 -1.67
CA ALA A 150 -11.27 -7.97 -1.27
C ALA A 150 -11.76 -8.80 -2.46
N ALA A 151 -12.27 -9.99 -2.18
CA ALA A 151 -12.97 -10.79 -3.16
C ALA A 151 -14.32 -10.15 -3.54
N GLU A 152 -14.83 -10.48 -4.72
CA GLU A 152 -16.18 -10.04 -5.15
C GLU A 152 -17.30 -10.66 -4.33
N ASP A 153 -17.07 -11.84 -3.71
CA ASP A 153 -18.00 -12.49 -2.82
C ASP A 153 -18.10 -11.74 -1.47
N PRO A 154 -19.32 -11.31 -1.06
CA PRO A 154 -19.53 -10.56 0.19
C PRO A 154 -19.13 -11.31 1.46
N LEU A 155 -19.19 -12.64 1.49
CA LEU A 155 -18.78 -13.45 2.64
C LEU A 155 -17.25 -13.33 2.83
N LEU A 156 -16.50 -13.45 1.75
CA LEU A 156 -15.04 -13.36 1.75
C LEU A 156 -14.58 -11.93 2.05
N ASP A 157 -15.23 -10.91 1.44
CA ASP A 157 -14.97 -9.50 1.71
C ASP A 157 -15.16 -9.19 3.21
N THR A 158 -16.31 -9.60 3.79
CA THR A 158 -16.60 -9.35 5.21
C THR A 158 -15.55 -10.00 6.13
N HIS A 159 -15.13 -11.23 5.83
CA HIS A 159 -14.11 -11.91 6.62
C HIS A 159 -12.76 -11.16 6.56
N LEU A 160 -12.32 -10.76 5.36
CA LEU A 160 -11.08 -10.00 5.17
C LEU A 160 -11.10 -8.70 5.97
N GLN A 161 -12.11 -7.85 5.78
CA GLN A 161 -12.24 -6.57 6.49
C GLN A 161 -12.22 -6.77 8.02
N ALA A 162 -12.88 -7.82 8.52
CA ALA A 162 -12.91 -8.09 9.95
C ALA A 162 -11.52 -8.44 10.51
N VAL A 163 -10.76 -9.33 9.85
CA VAL A 163 -9.44 -9.75 10.35
C VAL A 163 -8.39 -8.63 10.18
N GLU A 164 -8.47 -7.84 9.10
CA GLU A 164 -7.56 -6.70 8.90
C GLU A 164 -7.83 -5.59 9.93
N LEU A 165 -9.09 -5.23 10.20
CA LEU A 165 -9.44 -4.24 11.22
C LEU A 165 -9.03 -4.69 12.65
N LEU A 166 -9.20 -5.97 12.97
CA LEU A 166 -8.75 -6.51 14.26
C LEU A 166 -7.23 -6.50 14.39
N ARG A 167 -6.51 -6.72 13.31
CA ARG A 167 -5.06 -6.67 13.28
C ARG A 167 -4.52 -5.25 13.42
N ASP A 168 -5.13 -4.32 12.70
CA ASP A 168 -4.66 -2.95 12.55
C ASP A 168 -5.81 -1.94 12.67
N PRO A 169 -5.90 -1.19 13.78
CA PRO A 169 -6.95 -0.20 13.97
C PRO A 169 -6.85 1.02 13.03
N SER A 170 -5.80 1.13 12.23
CA SER A 170 -5.66 2.13 11.17
C SER A 170 -6.16 1.66 9.81
N HIS A 171 -6.59 0.40 9.69
CA HIS A 171 -7.21 -0.12 8.48
C HIS A 171 -8.55 0.58 8.21
N VAL A 172 -8.78 0.95 6.94
CA VAL A 172 -10.04 1.55 6.48
C VAL A 172 -10.82 0.55 5.63
N ARG A 173 -10.24 0.13 4.49
CA ARG A 173 -10.89 -0.82 3.60
C ARG A 173 -9.93 -1.40 2.56
N ASP A 174 -10.01 -2.70 2.35
CA ASP A 174 -9.52 -3.36 1.13
C ASP A 174 -10.64 -3.32 0.08
N TYR A 175 -10.37 -2.67 -1.04
CA TYR A 175 -11.34 -2.54 -2.14
C TYR A 175 -11.29 -3.76 -3.05
N ARG A 176 -12.42 -4.14 -3.63
CA ARG A 176 -12.49 -5.15 -4.69
C ARG A 176 -11.83 -4.64 -5.97
N VAL A 177 -11.41 -5.53 -6.85
CA VAL A 177 -10.84 -5.14 -8.15
C VAL A 177 -11.86 -4.35 -8.98
N SER A 178 -13.14 -4.73 -8.93
CA SER A 178 -14.24 -3.99 -9.58
C SER A 178 -14.40 -2.58 -9.03
N GLU A 179 -14.30 -2.40 -7.70
CA GLU A 179 -14.34 -1.08 -7.04
C GLU A 179 -13.12 -0.24 -7.44
N TRP A 180 -11.91 -0.81 -7.43
CA TRP A 180 -10.71 -0.11 -7.89
C TRP A 180 -10.84 0.41 -9.32
N ARG A 181 -11.35 -0.41 -10.26
CA ARG A 181 -11.57 0.02 -11.64
C ARG A 181 -12.54 1.20 -11.71
N ALA A 182 -13.67 1.12 -11.00
CA ALA A 182 -14.66 2.19 -10.96
C ALA A 182 -14.10 3.50 -10.35
N LEU A 183 -13.32 3.39 -9.26
CA LEU A 183 -12.66 4.52 -8.62
C LEU A 183 -11.64 5.20 -9.52
N LEU A 184 -10.84 4.43 -10.23
CA LEU A 184 -9.86 4.93 -11.19
C LEU A 184 -10.54 5.66 -12.36
N GLU A 185 -11.59 5.07 -12.95
CA GLU A 185 -12.37 5.69 -14.02
C GLU A 185 -13.02 7.01 -13.57
N ALA A 186 -13.62 7.02 -12.38
CA ALA A 186 -14.23 8.22 -11.80
C ALA A 186 -13.20 9.33 -11.49
N ALA A 187 -11.93 8.96 -11.27
CA ALA A 187 -10.84 9.91 -11.05
C ALA A 187 -10.17 10.40 -12.36
N GLY A 188 -10.61 9.95 -13.54
CA GLY A 188 -10.07 10.39 -14.84
C GLY A 188 -8.90 9.53 -15.32
N PHE A 189 -8.92 8.23 -14.99
CA PHE A 189 -7.95 7.25 -15.49
C PHE A 189 -8.62 6.17 -16.31
N THR A 190 -7.90 5.62 -17.27
CA THR A 190 -8.24 4.37 -17.95
C THR A 190 -7.43 3.23 -17.33
N PRO A 191 -8.06 2.30 -16.59
CA PRO A 191 -7.40 1.11 -16.06
C PRO A 191 -6.90 0.21 -17.19
N GLY A 192 -5.64 -0.23 -17.10
CA GLY A 192 -4.96 -1.07 -18.10
C GLY A 192 -4.63 -2.45 -17.56
N ALA A 193 -3.36 -2.85 -17.74
CA ALA A 193 -2.86 -4.15 -17.34
C ALA A 193 -2.95 -4.35 -15.81
N THR A 194 -3.22 -5.59 -15.43
CA THR A 194 -3.24 -6.03 -14.02
C THR A 194 -2.25 -7.17 -13.80
N LEU A 195 -1.66 -7.20 -12.62
CA LEU A 195 -0.87 -8.33 -12.13
C LEU A 195 -1.46 -8.77 -10.79
N GLU A 196 -2.04 -9.95 -10.76
CA GLU A 196 -2.59 -10.56 -9.54
C GLU A 196 -1.52 -11.39 -8.84
N SER A 197 -1.56 -11.40 -7.51
CA SER A 197 -0.71 -12.25 -6.68
C SER A 197 -1.43 -12.65 -5.41
N ARG A 198 -0.92 -13.72 -4.78
CA ARG A 198 -1.50 -14.23 -3.53
C ARG A 198 -0.40 -14.44 -2.49
N PRO A 199 0.10 -13.36 -1.87
CA PRO A 199 1.13 -13.46 -0.85
C PRO A 199 0.63 -14.25 0.37
N ARG A 200 1.50 -15.16 0.86
CA ARG A 200 1.24 -15.90 2.10
C ARG A 200 1.61 -15.05 3.30
N MET A 201 0.65 -14.89 4.20
CA MET A 201 0.84 -14.25 5.50
C MET A 201 1.14 -15.34 6.54
N GLU A 202 2.39 -15.40 6.99
CA GLU A 202 2.74 -16.20 8.16
C GLU A 202 2.18 -15.50 9.38
N PHE A 203 1.29 -16.19 10.13
CA PHE A 203 0.44 -15.58 11.16
C PHE A 203 1.23 -14.88 12.25
N ALA A 204 2.27 -15.51 12.79
CA ALA A 204 3.03 -14.94 13.90
C ALA A 204 3.73 -13.64 13.50
N SER A 205 4.37 -13.59 12.34
CA SER A 205 5.02 -12.37 11.83
C SER A 205 4.01 -11.32 11.39
N TRP A 206 2.85 -11.73 10.86
CA TRP A 206 1.79 -10.84 10.42
C TRP A 206 1.19 -10.02 11.56
N ILE A 207 0.87 -10.67 12.69
CA ILE A 207 0.38 -9.98 13.91
C ILE A 207 1.49 -9.19 14.62
N ALA A 208 2.72 -9.73 14.65
CA ALA A 208 3.85 -9.09 15.31
C ALA A 208 4.22 -7.75 14.67
N ARG A 209 4.16 -7.66 13.33
CA ARG A 209 4.42 -6.41 12.60
C ARG A 209 3.52 -5.26 13.03
N MET A 210 2.25 -5.53 13.37
CA MET A 210 1.32 -4.50 13.84
C MET A 210 1.25 -4.41 15.36
N ARG A 211 2.02 -5.25 16.08
CA ARG A 211 1.95 -5.35 17.55
C ARG A 211 0.52 -5.55 18.03
N THR A 212 -0.24 -6.35 17.28
CA THR A 212 -1.65 -6.62 17.55
C THR A 212 -1.84 -7.09 18.98
N ALA A 213 -2.71 -6.44 19.73
CA ALA A 213 -2.95 -6.74 21.14
C ALA A 213 -3.49 -8.17 21.32
N ALA A 214 -3.09 -8.86 22.39
CA ALA A 214 -3.47 -10.25 22.65
C ALA A 214 -4.99 -10.54 22.58
N PRO A 215 -5.92 -9.68 23.06
CA PRO A 215 -7.35 -9.90 22.88
C PRO A 215 -7.78 -9.87 21.40
N LEU A 216 -7.18 -9.02 20.58
CA LEU A 216 -7.48 -8.93 19.14
C LEU A 216 -6.91 -10.13 18.38
N VAL A 217 -5.72 -10.60 18.75
CA VAL A 217 -5.15 -11.87 18.23
C VAL A 217 -6.08 -13.04 18.54
N ALA A 218 -6.63 -13.13 19.77
CA ALA A 218 -7.59 -14.16 20.14
C ALA A 218 -8.88 -14.06 19.32
N ALA A 219 -9.36 -12.84 19.04
CA ALA A 219 -10.54 -12.63 18.20
C ALA A 219 -10.30 -13.07 16.74
N ILE A 220 -9.13 -12.73 16.16
CA ILE A 220 -8.76 -13.22 14.80
C ILE A 220 -8.73 -14.74 14.77
N ARG A 221 -8.12 -15.39 15.78
CA ARG A 221 -8.10 -16.85 15.90
C ARG A 221 -9.51 -17.46 16.00
N ALA A 222 -10.41 -16.82 16.76
CA ALA A 222 -11.78 -17.28 16.87
C ALA A 222 -12.52 -17.17 15.52
N LEU A 223 -12.35 -16.07 14.78
CA LEU A 223 -12.90 -15.92 13.43
C LEU A 223 -12.39 -17.00 12.48
N GLN A 224 -11.07 -17.27 12.48
CA GLN A 224 -10.48 -18.32 11.65
C GLN A 224 -11.00 -19.72 12.01
N ALA A 225 -11.12 -20.02 13.31
CA ALA A 225 -11.56 -21.34 13.80
C ALA A 225 -13.05 -21.63 13.52
N THR A 226 -13.86 -20.60 13.39
CA THR A 226 -15.32 -20.71 13.11
C THR A 226 -15.68 -20.33 11.67
N ALA A 227 -14.68 -20.09 10.82
CA ALA A 227 -14.90 -19.68 9.45
C ALA A 227 -15.61 -20.77 8.64
N PRO A 228 -16.57 -20.40 7.76
CA PRO A 228 -17.17 -21.33 6.80
C PRO A 228 -16.13 -21.94 5.86
N ALA A 229 -16.45 -23.10 5.27
CA ALA A 229 -15.55 -23.82 4.40
C ALA A 229 -15.05 -22.98 3.21
N GLU A 230 -15.93 -22.16 2.63
CA GLU A 230 -15.63 -21.26 1.52
C GLU A 230 -14.54 -20.24 1.89
N VAL A 231 -14.58 -19.70 3.11
CA VAL A 231 -13.56 -18.78 3.65
C VAL A 231 -12.24 -19.50 3.86
N VAL A 232 -12.27 -20.68 4.51
CA VAL A 232 -11.07 -21.49 4.76
C VAL A 232 -10.40 -21.88 3.45
N GLU A 233 -11.17 -22.31 2.45
CA GLU A 233 -10.68 -22.71 1.14
C GLU A 233 -10.08 -21.52 0.37
N HIS A 234 -10.80 -20.39 0.32
CA HIS A 234 -10.36 -19.21 -0.41
C HIS A 234 -9.05 -18.67 0.16
N PHE A 235 -9.02 -18.39 1.45
CA PHE A 235 -7.83 -17.84 2.11
C PHE A 235 -6.78 -18.89 2.43
N ARG A 236 -7.05 -20.17 2.19
CA ARG A 236 -6.17 -21.30 2.54
C ARG A 236 -5.66 -21.20 3.97
N ILE A 237 -6.60 -21.04 4.91
CA ILE A 237 -6.27 -20.89 6.32
C ILE A 237 -5.63 -22.18 6.84
N GLU A 238 -4.38 -22.06 7.32
CA GLU A 238 -3.58 -23.17 7.84
C GLU A 238 -3.81 -23.39 9.34
N ALA A 239 -3.38 -24.53 9.87
CA ALA A 239 -3.57 -24.89 11.28
C ALA A 239 -2.89 -23.90 12.25
N ASP A 240 -1.76 -23.29 11.84
CA ASP A 240 -1.09 -22.25 12.61
C ASP A 240 -1.72 -20.86 12.46
N GLY A 241 -2.77 -20.73 11.62
CA GLY A 241 -3.48 -19.51 11.27
C GLY A 241 -2.86 -18.70 10.15
N SER A 242 -1.79 -19.19 9.53
CA SER A 242 -1.24 -18.59 8.31
C SER A 242 -2.25 -18.71 7.17
N PHE A 243 -2.23 -17.77 6.22
CA PHE A 243 -3.24 -17.69 5.16
C PHE A 243 -2.71 -16.91 3.94
N LEU A 244 -3.47 -16.96 2.85
CA LEU A 244 -3.19 -16.16 1.65
C LEU A 244 -4.08 -14.92 1.62
N LEU A 245 -3.51 -13.79 1.14
CA LEU A 245 -4.27 -12.60 0.76
C LEU A 245 -4.28 -12.44 -0.75
N ASP A 246 -5.38 -11.93 -1.29
CA ASP A 246 -5.40 -11.52 -2.69
C ASP A 246 -4.80 -10.11 -2.81
N SER A 247 -3.94 -9.91 -3.80
CA SER A 247 -3.32 -8.62 -4.10
C SER A 247 -3.34 -8.37 -5.60
N VAL A 248 -3.50 -7.11 -5.98
CA VAL A 248 -3.46 -6.70 -7.39
C VAL A 248 -2.54 -5.49 -7.57
N LEU A 249 -1.79 -5.48 -8.66
CA LEU A 249 -1.20 -4.28 -9.22
C LEU A 249 -2.01 -3.88 -10.44
N ILE A 250 -2.48 -2.64 -10.49
CA ILE A 250 -3.24 -2.07 -11.61
C ILE A 250 -2.44 -0.91 -12.20
N GLU A 251 -2.14 -0.99 -13.49
CA GLU A 251 -1.60 0.13 -14.25
C GLU A 251 -2.75 0.96 -14.78
N ALA A 252 -2.67 2.29 -14.70
CA ALA A 252 -3.68 3.17 -15.23
C ALA A 252 -3.05 4.41 -15.88
N ARG A 253 -3.72 4.98 -16.86
CA ARG A 253 -3.28 6.18 -17.56
C ARG A 253 -4.35 7.26 -17.51
N PRO A 254 -3.95 8.54 -17.42
CA PRO A 254 -4.86 9.66 -17.61
C PRO A 254 -5.60 9.57 -18.96
N HIS A 255 -6.89 9.89 -18.99
CA HIS A 255 -7.67 10.06 -20.22
C HIS A 255 -8.12 11.51 -20.41
#